data_edaf405a21ab70d4b06481c215db8fdc
#
_entry.id   edaf405a21ab70d4b06481c215db8fdc
#
_cell.length_a   1.000
_cell.length_b   1.000
_cell.length_c   1.000
_cell.angle_alpha   90.00
_cell.angle_beta   90.00
_cell.angle_gamma   90.00
#
_symmetry.space_group_name_H-M   'P 1'
#
loop_
_entity.id
_entity.type
_entity.pdbx_description
1 polymer ?
#
loop_
_entity_poly.entity_id
_entity_poly.type
_entity_poly.pdbx_seq_one_letter_code
_entity_poly.pdbx_strand_id
1 'polypeptide(L)'
;MAQTNGSNSPYSRYGFGLLNDRYSARTTDMAGTGLGSRSGAALNVLNPASYSAIDSLTFLFDAGLTLQNNYLTEGSLKVNARNTSLDYITVGFRLRPRLGFSLGLLPYSTVGYDFSRKSTMQSQAGEVTQTNA
;
A
#
# COMPACT_ATOMS: atom_id res chain seq x y z
N MET A 1 15.73 11.28 10.06
CA MET A 1 15.10 9.99 9.71
C MET A 1 14.81 10.04 8.23
N ALA A 2 15.40 9.16 7.45
CA ALA A 2 15.10 9.07 6.03
C ALA A 2 13.67 8.52 5.90
N GLN A 3 12.81 9.28 5.26
CA GLN A 3 11.47 8.84 4.93
C GLN A 3 11.60 7.81 3.80
N THR A 4 11.29 6.56 4.08
CA THR A 4 11.25 5.53 3.05
C THR A 4 10.03 5.77 2.17
N ASN A 5 10.25 6.08 0.90
CA ASN A 5 9.18 6.26 -0.05
C ASN A 5 8.44 4.93 -0.26
N GLY A 6 7.12 4.93 -0.06
CA GLY A 6 6.27 3.76 -0.30
C GLY A 6 5.96 3.51 -1.78
N SER A 7 6.40 4.39 -2.66
CA SER A 7 6.21 4.29 -4.12
C SER A 7 7.36 4.92 -4.86
N ASN A 8 7.80 4.28 -5.94
CA ASN A 8 8.83 4.80 -6.85
C ASN A 8 8.23 5.41 -8.13
N SER A 9 6.92 5.60 -8.16
CA SER A 9 6.26 6.18 -9.32
C SER A 9 6.30 7.71 -9.29
N PRO A 10 6.89 8.38 -10.29
CA PRO A 10 6.90 9.84 -10.37
C PRO A 10 5.50 10.44 -10.50
N TYR A 11 4.53 9.65 -10.93
CA TYR A 11 3.13 10.06 -11.04
C TYR A 11 2.45 10.24 -9.68
N SER A 12 2.98 9.63 -8.62
CA SER A 12 2.43 9.74 -7.26
C SER A 12 2.49 11.16 -6.68
N ARG A 13 3.30 12.06 -7.28
CA ARG A 13 3.40 13.48 -6.84
C ARG A 13 2.21 14.34 -7.27
N TYR A 14 1.37 13.87 -8.19
CA TYR A 14 0.25 14.64 -8.71
C TYR A 14 -1.07 14.20 -8.08
N GLY A 15 -1.93 15.18 -7.79
CA GLY A 15 -3.25 14.94 -7.23
C GLY A 15 -3.22 14.30 -5.84
N PHE A 16 -3.95 13.21 -5.67
CA PHE A 16 -4.05 12.47 -4.41
C PHE A 16 -3.02 11.35 -4.27
N GLY A 17 -2.00 11.31 -5.12
CA GLY A 17 -1.05 10.21 -5.17
C GLY A 17 -1.60 8.96 -5.86
N LEU A 18 -0.96 7.83 -5.62
CA LEU A 18 -1.48 6.53 -6.07
C LEU A 18 -2.50 6.04 -5.06
N LEU A 19 -3.72 5.84 -5.53
CA LEU A 19 -4.79 5.28 -4.71
C LEU A 19 -4.46 3.82 -4.38
N ASN A 20 -4.61 3.46 -3.12
CA ASN A 20 -4.43 2.09 -2.68
C ASN A 20 -5.75 1.32 -2.79
N ASP A 21 -5.65 0.10 -3.24
CA ASP A 21 -6.77 -0.84 -3.21
C ASP A 21 -7.13 -1.17 -1.76
N ARG A 22 -8.42 -1.07 -1.43
CA ARG A 22 -8.93 -1.31 -0.08
C ARG A 22 -9.40 -2.75 0.08
N TYR A 23 -8.57 -3.69 -0.34
CA TYR A 23 -8.90 -5.11 -0.31
C TYR A 23 -8.15 -5.81 0.82
N SER A 24 -8.79 -6.79 1.47
CA SER A 24 -8.06 -7.77 2.27
C SER A 24 -7.27 -8.69 1.34
N ALA A 25 -6.22 -9.35 1.84
CA ALA A 25 -5.41 -10.27 1.06
C ALA A 25 -6.27 -11.28 0.30
N ARG A 26 -7.26 -11.87 0.96
CA ARG A 26 -8.20 -12.80 0.34
C ARG A 26 -9.00 -12.19 -0.83
N THR A 27 -9.40 -10.94 -0.72
CA THR A 27 -10.15 -10.25 -1.77
C THR A 27 -9.23 -9.87 -2.93
N THR A 28 -7.98 -9.54 -2.63
CA THR A 28 -6.95 -9.28 -3.63
C THR A 28 -6.67 -10.51 -4.48
N ASP A 29 -6.57 -11.70 -3.87
CA ASP A 29 -6.39 -12.97 -4.57
C ASP A 29 -7.56 -13.29 -5.53
N MET A 30 -8.74 -12.74 -5.25
CA MET A 30 -9.93 -12.84 -6.10
C MET A 30 -10.12 -11.63 -7.03
N ALA A 31 -9.04 -10.89 -7.34
CA ALA A 31 -9.07 -9.70 -8.19
C ALA A 31 -10.08 -8.63 -7.72
N GLY A 32 -10.23 -8.42 -6.42
CA GLY A 32 -11.14 -7.44 -5.84
C GLY A 32 -12.62 -7.86 -5.78
N THR A 33 -12.98 -9.07 -6.21
CA THR A 33 -14.36 -9.55 -6.22
C THR A 33 -14.79 -10.07 -4.85
N GLY A 34 -15.06 -9.16 -3.92
CA GLY A 34 -15.39 -9.52 -2.53
C GLY A 34 -16.72 -8.98 -2.01
N LEU A 35 -17.46 -8.16 -2.79
CA LEU A 35 -18.67 -7.48 -2.31
C LEU A 35 -19.76 -8.44 -1.80
N GLY A 36 -19.94 -9.58 -2.44
CA GLY A 36 -20.89 -10.60 -2.03
C GLY A 36 -20.34 -11.66 -1.10
N SER A 37 -19.04 -11.63 -0.81
CA SER A 37 -18.40 -12.66 0.00
C SER A 37 -18.75 -12.51 1.48
N ARG A 38 -19.19 -13.61 2.09
CA ARG A 38 -19.51 -13.69 3.52
C ARG A 38 -18.79 -14.89 4.13
N SER A 39 -17.96 -14.64 5.12
CA SER A 39 -17.16 -15.66 5.80
C SER A 39 -17.17 -15.43 7.30
N GLY A 40 -17.22 -16.49 8.08
CA GLY A 40 -17.06 -16.43 9.54
C GLY A 40 -15.61 -16.33 9.98
N ALA A 41 -14.66 -16.64 9.10
CA ALA A 41 -13.24 -16.76 9.40
C ALA A 41 -12.37 -15.65 8.78
N ALA A 42 -12.96 -14.68 8.08
CA ALA A 42 -12.22 -13.59 7.47
C ALA A 42 -13.02 -12.29 7.48
N LEU A 43 -12.33 -11.19 7.71
CA LEU A 43 -12.90 -9.86 7.62
C LEU A 43 -12.98 -9.43 6.16
N ASN A 44 -14.15 -8.95 5.75
CA ASN A 44 -14.34 -8.37 4.43
C ASN A 44 -14.71 -6.90 4.55
N VAL A 45 -13.73 -6.03 4.35
CA VAL A 45 -13.90 -4.57 4.47
C VAL A 45 -14.87 -4.02 3.44
N LEU A 46 -15.00 -4.69 2.27
CA LEU A 46 -15.92 -4.27 1.21
C LEU A 46 -17.37 -4.59 1.54
N ASN A 47 -17.62 -5.54 2.43
CA ASN A 47 -18.97 -5.96 2.80
C ASN A 47 -19.15 -5.97 4.32
N PRO A 48 -19.52 -4.85 4.93
CA PRO A 48 -19.74 -4.79 6.38
C PRO A 48 -20.84 -5.73 6.89
N ALA A 49 -21.80 -6.11 6.04
CA ALA A 49 -22.83 -7.07 6.39
C ALA A 49 -22.27 -8.46 6.70
N SER A 50 -21.06 -8.78 6.19
CA SER A 50 -20.37 -10.04 6.45
C SER A 50 -19.92 -10.18 7.91
N TYR A 51 -19.77 -9.08 8.66
CA TYR A 51 -19.30 -9.13 10.04
C TYR A 51 -20.26 -9.88 10.99
N SER A 52 -21.54 -9.90 10.65
CA SER A 52 -22.52 -10.70 11.40
C SER A 52 -22.36 -12.22 11.19
N ALA A 53 -21.54 -12.65 10.24
CA ALA A 53 -21.22 -14.06 10.00
C ALA A 53 -20.06 -14.57 10.85
N ILE A 54 -19.30 -13.67 11.47
CA ILE A 54 -18.20 -14.05 12.39
C ILE A 54 -18.76 -14.94 13.48
N ASP A 55 -18.06 -16.01 13.82
CA ASP A 55 -18.47 -16.93 14.85
C ASP A 55 -18.53 -16.28 16.25
N SER A 56 -19.42 -16.78 17.10
CA SER A 56 -19.54 -16.28 18.46
C SER A 56 -18.25 -16.49 19.22
N LEU A 57 -17.88 -15.52 20.05
CA LEU A 57 -16.67 -15.54 20.89
C LEU A 57 -15.37 -15.59 20.08
N THR A 58 -15.42 -15.26 18.79
CA THR A 58 -14.25 -15.20 17.93
C THR A 58 -13.82 -13.76 17.73
N PHE A 59 -12.53 -13.52 17.94
CA PHE A 59 -11.84 -12.29 17.60
C PHE A 59 -11.00 -12.54 16.36
N LEU A 60 -11.26 -11.77 15.31
CA LEU A 60 -10.49 -11.82 14.08
C LEU A 60 -9.51 -10.64 14.05
N PHE A 61 -8.26 -10.95 13.78
CA PHE A 61 -7.22 -9.98 13.47
C PHE A 61 -6.67 -10.28 12.09
N ASP A 62 -6.62 -9.27 11.25
CA ASP A 62 -6.10 -9.39 9.89
C ASP A 62 -5.18 -8.20 9.59
N ALA A 63 -4.00 -8.48 9.05
CA ALA A 63 -3.01 -7.48 8.69
C ALA A 63 -2.36 -7.86 7.36
N GLY A 64 -2.26 -6.91 6.46
CA GLY A 64 -1.64 -7.08 5.15
C GLY A 64 -0.37 -6.26 5.01
N LEU A 65 0.65 -6.89 4.42
CA LEU A 65 1.91 -6.27 4.07
C LEU A 65 2.19 -6.55 2.59
N THR A 66 2.51 -5.50 1.83
CA THR A 66 2.97 -5.65 0.44
C THR A 66 4.47 -5.41 0.35
N LEU A 67 5.14 -6.35 -0.29
CA LEU A 67 6.54 -6.26 -0.69
C LEU A 67 6.61 -6.05 -2.19
N GLN A 68 7.03 -4.88 -2.61
CA GLN A 68 7.15 -4.52 -4.03
C GLN A 68 8.63 -4.51 -4.42
N ASN A 69 8.96 -5.25 -5.47
CA ASN A 69 10.30 -5.26 -6.05
C ASN A 69 10.20 -4.85 -7.52
N ASN A 70 10.64 -3.65 -7.83
CA ASN A 70 10.59 -3.07 -9.17
C ASN A 70 11.96 -3.08 -9.82
N TYR A 71 12.06 -3.71 -10.98
CA TYR A 71 13.22 -3.64 -11.84
C TYR A 71 12.96 -2.60 -12.94
N LEU A 72 13.65 -1.47 -12.84
CA LEU A 72 13.59 -0.42 -13.83
C LEU A 72 14.82 -0.54 -14.73
N THR A 73 14.59 -0.64 -16.05
CA THR A 73 15.67 -0.73 -17.03
C THR A 73 15.48 0.36 -18.05
N GLU A 74 16.49 1.22 -18.21
CA GLU A 74 16.55 2.25 -19.23
C GLU A 74 17.91 2.19 -19.91
N GLY A 75 17.93 1.70 -21.15
CA GLY A 75 19.18 1.47 -21.86
C GLY A 75 20.12 0.50 -21.14
N SER A 76 21.28 0.97 -20.74
CA SER A 76 22.27 0.22 -19.96
C SER A 76 22.09 0.37 -18.44
N LEU A 77 21.24 1.27 -18.00
CA LEU A 77 20.98 1.52 -16.58
C LEU A 77 19.92 0.56 -16.06
N LYS A 78 20.29 -0.18 -15.00
CA LYS A 78 19.38 -1.07 -14.29
C LYS A 78 19.29 -0.62 -12.83
N VAL A 79 18.10 -0.30 -12.38
CA VAL A 79 17.83 0.10 -11.00
C VAL A 79 16.82 -0.87 -10.40
N ASN A 80 17.17 -1.40 -9.23
CA ASN A 80 16.27 -2.23 -8.45
C ASN A 80 15.75 -1.41 -7.27
N ALA A 81 14.45 -1.23 -7.20
CA ALA A 81 13.79 -0.52 -6.13
C ALA A 81 12.87 -1.46 -5.36
N ARG A 82 13.16 -1.61 -4.05
CA ARG A 82 12.40 -2.43 -3.13
C ARG A 82 11.62 -1.54 -2.18
N ASN A 83 10.32 -1.74 -2.14
CA ASN A 83 9.43 -1.05 -1.23
C ASN A 83 8.68 -2.05 -0.36
N THR A 84 8.49 -1.66 0.89
CA THR A 84 7.63 -2.40 1.82
C THR A 84 6.57 -1.44 2.29
N SER A 85 5.31 -1.82 2.16
CA SER A 85 4.19 -1.04 2.67
C SER A 85 3.28 -1.88 3.55
N LEU A 86 2.69 -1.22 4.54
CA LEU A 86 1.59 -1.76 5.31
C LEU A 86 0.29 -1.46 4.55
N ASP A 87 -0.43 -2.50 4.15
CA ASP A 87 -1.65 -2.32 3.36
C ASP A 87 -2.88 -2.13 4.23
N TYR A 88 -2.99 -2.87 5.31
CA TYR A 88 -4.09 -2.72 6.25
C TYR A 88 -3.83 -3.42 7.57
N ILE A 89 -4.50 -2.95 8.59
CA ILE A 89 -4.66 -3.65 9.87
C ILE A 89 -6.13 -3.56 10.22
N THR A 90 -6.80 -4.69 10.39
CA THR A 90 -8.20 -4.75 10.75
C THR A 90 -8.44 -5.74 11.89
N VAL A 91 -9.38 -5.40 12.73
CA VAL A 91 -9.86 -6.25 13.81
C VAL A 91 -11.38 -6.34 13.74
N GLY A 92 -11.93 -7.48 14.08
CA GLY A 92 -13.37 -7.65 14.08
C GLY A 92 -13.83 -8.74 15.02
N PHE A 93 -15.03 -8.56 15.54
CA PHE A 93 -15.69 -9.51 16.42
C PHE A 93 -17.21 -9.38 16.34
N ARG A 94 -17.90 -10.42 16.71
CA ARG A 94 -19.36 -10.41 16.77
C ARG A 94 -19.84 -10.01 18.16
N LEU A 95 -20.63 -8.93 18.22
CA LEU A 95 -21.25 -8.46 19.46
C LEU A 95 -22.54 -9.22 19.80
N ARG A 96 -23.35 -9.51 18.77
CA ARG A 96 -24.64 -10.21 18.88
C ARG A 96 -24.90 -11.07 17.65
N PRO A 97 -25.88 -11.97 17.66
CA PRO A 97 -26.16 -12.88 16.52
C PRO A 97 -26.35 -12.23 15.16
N ARG A 98 -26.70 -10.93 15.13
CA ARG A 98 -26.90 -10.16 13.89
C ARG A 98 -26.08 -8.89 13.83
N LEU A 99 -25.18 -8.67 14.79
CA LEU A 99 -24.39 -7.46 14.91
C LEU A 99 -22.92 -7.81 15.01
N GLY A 100 -22.17 -7.53 13.97
CA GLY A 100 -20.72 -7.58 13.95
C GLY A 100 -20.12 -6.18 14.06
N PHE A 101 -18.93 -6.07 14.61
CA PHE A 101 -18.15 -4.86 14.72
C PHE A 101 -16.76 -5.08 14.10
N SER A 102 -16.27 -4.11 13.38
CA SER A 102 -14.91 -4.10 12.86
C SER A 102 -14.31 -2.71 12.99
N LEU A 103 -13.03 -2.68 13.32
CA LEU A 103 -12.20 -1.49 13.34
C LEU A 103 -10.95 -1.77 12.50
N GLY A 104 -10.51 -0.80 11.70
CA GLY A 104 -9.31 -0.98 10.90
C GLY A 104 -8.67 0.32 10.48
N LEU A 105 -7.40 0.21 10.12
CA LEU A 105 -6.61 1.26 9.50
C LEU A 105 -6.25 0.78 8.10
N LEU A 106 -6.64 1.55 7.10
CA LEU A 106 -6.33 1.31 5.70
C LEU A 106 -5.74 2.59 5.11
N PRO A 107 -4.54 2.54 4.51
CA PRO A 107 -4.00 3.69 3.82
C PRO A 107 -4.88 4.04 2.62
N TYR A 108 -5.16 5.33 2.46
CA TYR A 108 -5.97 5.83 1.35
C TYR A 108 -5.18 5.93 0.06
N SER A 109 -3.97 6.47 0.16
CA SER A 109 -3.08 6.67 -0.97
C SER A 109 -1.63 6.67 -0.52
N THR A 110 -0.73 6.40 -1.44
CA THR A 110 0.70 6.50 -1.24
C THR A 110 1.28 7.58 -2.13
N VAL A 111 2.15 8.41 -1.53
CA VAL A 111 2.93 9.41 -2.23
C VAL A 111 4.41 9.13 -1.93
N GLY A 112 5.20 9.01 -2.97
CA GLY A 112 6.63 8.81 -2.80
C GLY A 112 7.34 9.05 -4.13
N TYR A 113 8.26 10.01 -4.12
CA TYR A 113 9.12 10.27 -5.26
C TYR A 113 10.48 10.74 -4.76
N ASP A 114 11.49 10.36 -5.50
CA ASP A 114 12.85 10.84 -5.30
C ASP A 114 13.39 11.27 -6.67
N PHE A 115 13.83 12.51 -6.75
CA PHE A 115 14.47 13.06 -7.94
C PHE A 115 15.83 13.59 -7.59
N SER A 116 16.86 12.94 -8.06
CA SER A 116 18.18 13.51 -8.09
C SER A 116 18.56 13.90 -9.52
N ARG A 117 18.79 15.17 -9.77
CA ARG A 117 19.34 15.65 -11.03
C ARG A 117 20.80 16.01 -10.86
N LYS A 118 21.67 15.28 -11.51
CA LYS A 118 23.08 15.67 -11.63
C LYS A 118 23.23 16.60 -12.83
N SER A 119 23.58 17.86 -12.61
CA SER A 119 23.96 18.78 -13.66
C SER A 119 25.46 19.04 -13.57
N THR A 120 26.19 18.75 -14.62
CA THR A 120 27.60 19.07 -14.73
C THR A 120 27.69 20.45 -15.41
N MET A 121 28.17 21.46 -14.67
CA MET A 121 28.48 22.74 -15.26
C MET A 121 29.98 22.76 -15.60
N GLN A 122 30.28 22.94 -16.87
CA GLN A 122 31.65 23.22 -17.29
C GLN A 122 31.94 24.70 -17.02
N SER A 123 32.73 24.94 -16.01
CA SER A 123 33.34 26.24 -15.77
C SER A 123 34.78 26.21 -16.29
N GLN A 124 35.31 27.36 -16.75
CA GLN A 124 36.69 27.47 -17.19
C GLN A 124 37.73 27.15 -16.08
N ALA A 125 37.30 26.94 -14.85
CA ALA A 125 38.14 26.63 -13.70
C ALA A 125 38.09 25.14 -13.25
N GLY A 126 37.34 24.27 -13.95
CA GLY A 126 37.19 22.85 -13.59
C GLY A 126 35.74 22.37 -13.58
N GLU A 127 35.58 21.08 -13.51
CA GLU A 127 34.28 20.39 -13.51
C GLU A 127 33.70 20.40 -12.07
N VAL A 128 32.58 21.07 -11.87
CA VAL A 128 31.85 21.06 -10.60
C VAL A 128 30.53 20.33 -10.76
N THR A 129 30.37 19.23 -10.05
CA THR A 129 29.14 18.46 -10.04
C THR A 129 28.27 18.92 -8.87
N GLN A 130 27.12 19.51 -9.16
CA GLN A 130 26.10 19.81 -8.16
C GLN A 130 25.02 18.71 -8.18
N THR A 131 24.73 18.15 -7.03
CA THR A 131 23.61 17.22 -6.82
C THR A 131 22.54 17.95 -6.04
N ASN A 132 21.41 18.22 -6.66
CA ASN A 132 20.24 18.74 -5.96
C ASN A 132 19.29 17.55 -5.66
N ALA A 133 19.02 17.36 -4.39
CA ALA A 133 18.04 16.38 -3.90
C ALA A 133 16.68 17.04 -3.71
#